data_9d02370f8ec28dac06ba951363accb6a
#
_entry.id   9d02370f8ec28dac06ba951363accb6a
#
_cell.length_a   1.000
_cell.length_b   1.000
_cell.length_c   1.000
_cell.angle_alpha   90.00
_cell.angle_beta   90.00
_cell.angle_gamma   90.00
#
_symmetry.space_group_name_H-M   'P 1'
#
loop_
_entity.id
_entity.type
_entity.pdbx_description
1 polymer ?
#
loop_
_entity_poly.entity_id
_entity_poly.type
_entity_poly.pdbx_seq_one_letter_code
_entity_poly.pdbx_strand_id
1 'polypeptide(L)'
;MRTSATSKLPFLLVLFLVIAIATATLVENRYGTHYALQNIYGAWWFIALWALLALSGCWLLYKRKTWKQPSVLLLHLSFVVILTGALTTHITSHRGMLHLREGETSRSYWTKDEQGLYTLTEKMPFYLALKDFQVQYDDDGITPADYISHVVIATKEGKEDTTISMNNIGRVKGYRIYQTSFDDDLGGSVFTISYDPWGTAITYAGYLLLAISMIWVSFKRNEKLKEKKEKLSENPQLSTFNFQLSTLLLAFAGTAMASYMVIAISRSPLVPVLRSPFLFVHVGTIMLSYIMLVVSIIRREVLRPAVFLLATGIFLGALWANVSWGTYWSWDPKESWALITLLVYSIPLHHRSLPWFRSTRNYRIYSILAFVCLLMTYFGVNFLLGGMHSYAG
;
A
#
# COMPACT_ATOMS: atom_id res chain seq x y z
N MET A 1 10.36 21.51 -30.48
CA MET A 1 9.50 22.12 -29.44
C MET A 1 10.27 22.13 -28.12
N ARG A 2 10.70 23.29 -27.65
CA ARG A 2 11.30 23.43 -26.31
C ARG A 2 10.25 23.06 -25.28
N THR A 3 10.49 22.02 -24.48
CA THR A 3 9.63 21.67 -23.32
C THR A 3 9.74 22.81 -22.31
N SER A 4 8.64 23.53 -22.08
CA SER A 4 8.60 24.64 -21.11
C SER A 4 8.98 24.15 -19.72
N ALA A 5 9.65 24.98 -18.92
CA ALA A 5 10.04 24.64 -17.53
C ALA A 5 8.85 24.12 -16.71
N THR A 6 7.65 24.66 -16.92
CA THR A 6 6.41 24.23 -16.27
C THR A 6 6.02 22.78 -16.56
N SER A 7 6.47 22.17 -17.67
CA SER A 7 6.18 20.77 -17.98
C SER A 7 7.09 19.78 -17.25
N LYS A 8 8.18 20.26 -16.62
CA LYS A 8 9.14 19.45 -15.87
C LYS A 8 8.91 19.52 -14.36
N LEU A 9 8.15 20.51 -13.88
CA LEU A 9 7.91 20.73 -12.45
C LEU A 9 7.39 19.50 -11.71
N PRO A 10 6.35 18.77 -12.17
CA PRO A 10 5.89 17.59 -11.45
C PRO A 10 6.98 16.53 -11.26
N PHE A 11 7.87 16.36 -12.25
CA PHE A 11 8.96 15.38 -12.17
C PHE A 11 10.06 15.79 -11.19
N LEU A 12 10.33 17.08 -11.06
CA LEU A 12 11.23 17.61 -10.03
C LEU A 12 10.63 17.40 -8.63
N LEU A 13 9.33 17.65 -8.46
CA LEU A 13 8.64 17.40 -7.20
C LEU A 13 8.65 15.91 -6.83
N VAL A 14 8.47 15.01 -7.80
CA VAL A 14 8.63 13.56 -7.57
C VAL A 14 10.05 13.24 -7.10
N LEU A 15 11.09 13.83 -7.71
CA LEU A 15 12.46 13.61 -7.26
C LEU A 15 12.68 14.08 -5.81
N PHE A 16 12.17 15.26 -5.43
CA PHE A 16 12.24 15.75 -4.05
C PHE A 16 11.49 14.85 -3.09
N LEU A 17 10.29 14.34 -3.47
CA LEU A 17 9.54 13.38 -2.66
C LEU A 17 10.31 12.07 -2.46
N VAL A 18 10.89 11.52 -3.52
CA VAL A 18 11.69 10.29 -3.43
C VAL A 18 12.86 10.49 -2.45
N ILE A 19 13.58 11.62 -2.54
CA ILE A 19 14.68 11.93 -1.62
C ILE A 19 14.15 12.09 -0.20
N ALA A 20 13.06 12.83 0.00
CA ALA A 20 12.47 13.05 1.32
C ALA A 20 12.02 11.73 1.97
N ILE A 21 11.33 10.85 1.23
CA ILE A 21 10.86 9.56 1.74
C ILE A 21 12.06 8.63 2.04
N ALA A 22 13.05 8.56 1.16
CA ALA A 22 14.25 7.76 1.39
C ALA A 22 15.02 8.25 2.64
N THR A 23 15.16 9.57 2.80
CA THR A 23 15.79 10.15 4.00
C THR A 23 14.97 9.85 5.25
N ALA A 24 13.64 9.91 5.16
CA ALA A 24 12.76 9.61 6.28
C ALA A 24 12.94 8.18 6.81
N THR A 25 13.11 7.18 5.92
CA THR A 25 13.36 5.80 6.36
C THR A 25 14.71 5.64 7.08
N LEU A 26 15.74 6.39 6.71
CA LEU A 26 17.02 6.42 7.42
C LEU A 26 16.91 7.12 8.79
N VAL A 27 16.14 8.20 8.85
CA VAL A 27 15.83 8.91 10.10
C VAL A 27 15.03 8.01 11.04
N GLU A 28 14.04 7.30 10.51
CA GLU A 28 13.23 6.34 11.26
C GLU A 28 14.09 5.23 11.88
N ASN A 29 15.01 4.66 11.10
CA ASN A 29 15.93 3.62 11.58
C ASN A 29 16.83 4.11 12.73
N ARG A 30 17.18 5.41 12.76
CA ARG A 30 18.08 5.99 13.77
C ARG A 30 17.35 6.56 14.97
N TYR A 31 16.21 7.20 14.79
CA TYR A 31 15.50 7.98 15.80
C TYR A 31 14.11 7.42 16.15
N GLY A 32 13.70 6.33 15.49
CA GLY A 32 12.42 5.66 15.70
C GLY A 32 11.27 6.22 14.85
N THR A 33 10.24 5.40 14.72
CA THR A 33 9.06 5.67 13.88
C THR A 33 8.31 6.93 14.32
N HIS A 34 8.16 7.15 15.64
CA HIS A 34 7.44 8.32 16.15
C HIS A 34 8.09 9.63 15.71
N TYR A 35 9.43 9.71 15.81
CA TYR A 35 10.19 10.87 15.38
C TYR A 35 10.02 11.16 13.89
N ALA A 36 10.10 10.13 13.04
CA ALA A 36 9.91 10.28 11.59
C ALA A 36 8.49 10.72 11.23
N LEU A 37 7.47 10.15 11.90
CA LEU A 37 6.07 10.53 11.72
C LEU A 37 5.80 11.98 12.08
N GLN A 38 6.35 12.46 13.20
CA GLN A 38 6.13 13.83 13.66
C GLN A 38 6.89 14.87 12.84
N ASN A 39 8.17 14.62 12.55
CA ASN A 39 9.07 15.64 12.01
C ASN A 39 9.21 15.63 10.48
N ILE A 40 8.80 14.52 9.82
CA ILE A 40 8.90 14.39 8.36
C ILE A 40 7.53 14.10 7.75
N TYR A 41 6.95 12.92 7.99
CA TYR A 41 5.73 12.50 7.30
C TYR A 41 4.49 13.33 7.65
N GLY A 42 4.35 13.79 8.92
CA GLY A 42 3.30 14.69 9.37
C GLY A 42 3.66 16.18 9.27
N ALA A 43 4.89 16.52 8.87
CA ALA A 43 5.33 17.89 8.79
C ALA A 43 4.62 18.66 7.65
N TRP A 44 4.30 19.93 7.91
CA TRP A 44 3.60 20.80 6.97
C TRP A 44 4.31 20.90 5.60
N TRP A 45 5.64 20.93 5.57
CA TRP A 45 6.41 21.00 4.32
C TRP A 45 6.27 19.74 3.47
N PHE A 46 6.17 18.56 4.10
CA PHE A 46 5.97 17.29 3.38
C PHE A 46 4.55 17.19 2.80
N ILE A 47 3.54 17.62 3.57
CA ILE A 47 2.15 17.74 3.10
C ILE A 47 2.07 18.74 1.94
N ALA A 48 2.74 19.91 2.07
CA ALA A 48 2.79 20.92 1.02
C ALA A 48 3.45 20.39 -0.27
N LEU A 49 4.49 19.54 -0.16
CA LEU A 49 5.16 18.92 -1.30
C LEU A 49 4.21 18.00 -2.09
N TRP A 50 3.39 17.20 -1.40
CA TRP A 50 2.33 16.40 -2.01
C TRP A 50 1.26 17.25 -2.66
N ALA A 51 0.81 18.31 -1.99
CA ALA A 51 -0.16 19.26 -2.54
C ALA A 51 0.36 19.95 -3.81
N LEU A 52 1.61 20.40 -3.80
CA LEU A 52 2.26 21.02 -4.97
C LEU A 52 2.39 20.01 -6.12
N LEU A 53 2.71 18.75 -5.84
CA LEU A 53 2.74 17.69 -6.86
C LEU A 53 1.35 17.50 -7.48
N ALA A 54 0.30 17.39 -6.66
CA ALA A 54 -1.07 17.24 -7.15
C ALA A 54 -1.51 18.43 -8.00
N LEU A 55 -1.29 19.66 -7.52
CA LEU A 55 -1.66 20.89 -8.25
C LEU A 55 -0.88 21.04 -9.56
N SER A 56 0.44 20.80 -9.52
CA SER A 56 1.28 20.87 -10.75
C SER A 56 0.92 19.78 -11.77
N GLY A 57 0.54 18.60 -11.27
CA GLY A 57 0.01 17.50 -12.09
C GLY A 57 -1.32 17.87 -12.75
N CYS A 58 -2.29 18.37 -12.00
CA CYS A 58 -3.58 18.85 -12.51
C CYS A 58 -3.39 19.98 -13.55
N TRP A 59 -2.50 20.92 -13.26
CA TRP A 59 -2.15 21.97 -14.21
C TRP A 59 -1.59 21.42 -15.54
N LEU A 60 -0.70 20.40 -15.44
CA LEU A 60 -0.14 19.76 -16.63
C LEU A 60 -1.20 18.98 -17.42
N LEU A 61 -2.14 18.32 -16.76
CA LEU A 61 -3.26 17.63 -17.38
C LEU A 61 -4.17 18.63 -18.13
N TYR A 62 -4.47 19.76 -17.49
CA TYR A 62 -5.23 20.86 -18.11
C TYR A 62 -4.50 21.38 -19.34
N LYS A 63 -3.24 21.81 -19.23
CA LYS A 63 -2.43 22.37 -20.33
C LYS A 63 -2.30 21.41 -21.51
N ARG A 64 -2.27 20.09 -21.26
CA ARG A 64 -2.15 19.05 -22.29
C ARG A 64 -3.49 18.61 -22.87
N LYS A 65 -4.58 19.21 -22.43
CA LYS A 65 -5.94 18.86 -22.87
C LYS A 65 -6.23 17.35 -22.66
N THR A 66 -5.79 16.80 -21.50
CA THR A 66 -5.90 15.37 -21.22
C THR A 66 -7.37 14.90 -21.06
N TRP A 67 -8.34 15.86 -20.92
CA TRP A 67 -9.76 15.53 -20.96
C TRP A 67 -10.21 14.88 -22.28
N LYS A 68 -9.43 15.02 -23.38
CA LYS A 68 -9.65 14.28 -24.62
C LYS A 68 -9.29 12.80 -24.51
N GLN A 69 -8.68 12.38 -23.42
CA GLN A 69 -8.29 10.99 -23.12
C GLN A 69 -8.80 10.60 -21.72
N PRO A 70 -10.12 10.33 -21.58
CA PRO A 70 -10.74 10.20 -20.27
C PRO A 70 -10.17 9.08 -19.40
N SER A 71 -9.71 7.97 -20.00
CA SER A 71 -9.05 6.90 -19.25
C SER A 71 -7.74 7.34 -18.60
N VAL A 72 -6.93 8.17 -19.30
CA VAL A 72 -5.68 8.71 -18.75
C VAL A 72 -5.96 9.81 -17.73
N LEU A 73 -6.97 10.63 -17.96
CA LEU A 73 -7.41 11.65 -17.02
C LEU A 73 -7.85 11.01 -15.71
N LEU A 74 -8.73 9.98 -15.78
CA LEU A 74 -9.23 9.27 -14.62
C LEU A 74 -8.10 8.62 -13.82
N LEU A 75 -7.09 8.03 -14.51
CA LEU A 75 -5.91 7.46 -13.88
C LEU A 75 -5.15 8.47 -13.00
N HIS A 76 -4.99 9.71 -13.45
CA HIS A 76 -4.28 10.73 -12.68
C HIS A 76 -5.18 11.33 -11.59
N LEU A 77 -6.47 11.53 -11.88
CA LEU A 77 -7.41 12.05 -10.87
C LEU A 77 -7.64 11.07 -9.72
N SER A 78 -7.52 9.76 -9.96
CA SER A 78 -7.60 8.77 -8.87
C SER A 78 -6.52 8.97 -7.82
N PHE A 79 -5.30 9.36 -8.21
CA PHE A 79 -4.24 9.72 -7.26
C PHE A 79 -4.58 10.99 -6.47
N VAL A 80 -5.21 11.98 -7.10
CA VAL A 80 -5.68 13.18 -6.38
C VAL A 80 -6.74 12.81 -5.35
N VAL A 81 -7.68 11.92 -5.68
CA VAL A 81 -8.70 11.42 -4.74
C VAL A 81 -8.05 10.66 -3.58
N ILE A 82 -7.05 9.79 -3.86
CA ILE A 82 -6.29 9.08 -2.82
C ILE A 82 -5.59 10.07 -1.89
N LEU A 83 -4.90 11.07 -2.43
CA LEU A 83 -4.21 12.10 -1.62
C LEU A 83 -5.20 12.94 -0.80
N THR A 84 -6.38 13.24 -1.36
CA THR A 84 -7.45 13.94 -0.62
C THR A 84 -7.95 13.07 0.54
N GLY A 85 -8.16 11.77 0.31
CA GLY A 85 -8.52 10.82 1.37
C GLY A 85 -7.45 10.73 2.46
N ALA A 86 -6.17 10.64 2.08
CA ALA A 86 -5.05 10.62 3.02
C ALA A 86 -4.96 11.91 3.87
N LEU A 87 -5.16 13.07 3.24
CA LEU A 87 -5.22 14.35 3.96
C LEU A 87 -6.43 14.40 4.91
N THR A 88 -7.59 13.92 4.47
CA THR A 88 -8.79 13.85 5.32
C THR A 88 -8.54 12.95 6.53
N THR A 89 -7.97 11.76 6.34
CA THR A 89 -7.55 10.88 7.45
C THR A 89 -6.59 11.59 8.38
N HIS A 90 -5.56 12.25 7.85
CA HIS A 90 -4.59 12.98 8.67
C HIS A 90 -5.22 14.03 9.58
N ILE A 91 -6.28 14.69 9.12
CA ILE A 91 -6.96 15.77 9.86
C ILE A 91 -8.05 15.24 10.80
N THR A 92 -8.76 14.17 10.42
CA THR A 92 -10.02 13.77 11.08
C THR A 92 -9.96 12.44 11.82
N SER A 93 -8.91 11.64 11.62
CA SER A 93 -8.83 10.34 12.27
C SER A 93 -8.36 10.43 13.72
N HIS A 94 -8.93 9.58 14.56
CA HIS A 94 -8.51 9.37 15.94
C HIS A 94 -8.11 7.93 16.15
N ARG A 95 -7.00 7.71 16.82
CA ARG A 95 -6.49 6.37 17.10
C ARG A 95 -5.89 6.30 18.49
N GLY A 96 -6.18 5.20 19.19
CA GLY A 96 -5.60 4.97 20.50
C GLY A 96 -5.65 3.50 20.90
N MET A 97 -5.30 3.24 22.15
CA MET A 97 -5.25 1.92 22.73
C MET A 97 -6.19 1.82 23.93
N LEU A 98 -6.82 0.66 24.09
CA LEU A 98 -7.66 0.31 25.21
C LEU A 98 -7.21 -1.05 25.75
N HIS A 99 -6.79 -1.09 26.99
CA HIS A 99 -6.52 -2.31 27.71
C HIS A 99 -7.72 -2.66 28.60
N LEU A 100 -8.16 -3.90 28.58
CA LEU A 100 -9.21 -4.43 29.43
C LEU A 100 -8.79 -5.80 29.98
N ARG A 101 -9.01 -5.98 31.29
CA ARG A 101 -8.99 -7.28 31.93
C ARG A 101 -10.35 -7.94 31.79
N GLU A 102 -10.40 -9.29 31.95
CA GLU A 102 -11.66 -10.00 31.94
C GLU A 102 -12.62 -9.49 33.04
N GLY A 103 -13.85 -9.24 32.65
CA GLY A 103 -14.88 -8.62 33.48
C GLY A 103 -14.84 -7.09 33.49
N GLU A 104 -13.80 -6.45 32.99
CA GLU A 104 -13.71 -4.99 32.94
C GLU A 104 -14.52 -4.39 31.80
N THR A 105 -14.97 -3.17 32.04
CA THR A 105 -15.72 -2.36 31.08
C THR A 105 -15.15 -0.96 31.02
N SER A 106 -14.90 -0.45 29.82
CA SER A 106 -14.45 0.93 29.63
C SER A 106 -15.21 1.62 28.53
N ARG A 107 -15.28 2.94 28.63
CA ARG A 107 -15.76 3.85 27.61
C ARG A 107 -14.63 4.74 27.08
N SER A 108 -13.46 4.69 27.71
CA SER A 108 -12.34 5.56 27.41
C SER A 108 -11.18 4.73 26.88
N TYR A 109 -10.42 5.31 25.97
CA TYR A 109 -9.19 4.74 25.42
C TYR A 109 -8.07 5.78 25.48
N TRP A 110 -6.82 5.32 25.46
CA TRP A 110 -5.62 6.14 25.58
C TRP A 110 -5.16 6.57 24.18
N THR A 111 -4.87 7.85 24.03
CA THR A 111 -4.27 8.42 22.82
C THR A 111 -2.86 8.93 23.11
N LYS A 112 -2.04 9.05 22.06
CA LYS A 112 -0.66 9.55 22.17
C LYS A 112 -0.65 11.05 22.32
N ASP A 113 0.21 11.53 23.24
CA ASP A 113 0.57 12.94 23.34
C ASP A 113 1.62 13.36 22.29
N GLU A 114 2.09 14.60 22.35
CA GLU A 114 3.12 15.13 21.44
C GLU A 114 4.47 14.39 21.56
N GLN A 115 4.75 13.75 22.68
CA GLN A 115 5.94 12.92 22.91
C GLN A 115 5.77 11.48 22.44
N GLY A 116 4.57 11.10 22.00
CA GLY A 116 4.22 9.77 21.55
C GLY A 116 3.88 8.78 22.67
N LEU A 117 3.70 9.27 23.88
CA LEU A 117 3.29 8.49 25.03
C LEU A 117 1.76 8.42 25.12
N TYR A 118 1.22 7.29 25.53
CA TYR A 118 -0.21 7.09 25.72
C TYR A 118 -0.66 7.69 27.07
N THR A 119 -0.86 9.00 27.09
CA THR A 119 -1.17 9.78 28.30
C THR A 119 -2.52 10.49 28.24
N LEU A 120 -3.02 10.77 27.02
CA LEU A 120 -4.30 11.43 26.83
C LEU A 120 -5.41 10.39 26.79
N THR A 121 -6.62 10.78 27.23
CA THR A 121 -7.78 9.92 27.29
C THR A 121 -8.93 10.51 26.47
N GLU A 122 -9.46 9.71 25.53
CA GLU A 122 -10.65 10.05 24.76
C GLU A 122 -11.82 9.10 25.09
N LYS A 123 -13.05 9.54 24.83
CA LYS A 123 -14.27 8.80 25.14
C LYS A 123 -14.96 8.31 23.88
N MET A 124 -15.34 7.03 23.88
CA MET A 124 -16.18 6.44 22.84
C MET A 124 -17.68 6.71 23.10
N PRO A 125 -18.53 6.70 22.07
CA PRO A 125 -19.98 6.81 22.22
C PRO A 125 -20.65 5.49 22.67
N PHE A 126 -19.88 4.50 23.08
CA PHE A 126 -20.30 3.18 23.55
C PHE A 126 -19.36 2.68 24.66
N TYR A 127 -19.76 1.63 25.34
CA TYR A 127 -18.94 0.89 26.31
C TYR A 127 -18.46 -0.41 25.67
N LEU A 128 -17.22 -0.79 25.94
CA LEU A 128 -16.64 -2.07 25.57
C LEU A 128 -16.31 -2.85 26.85
N ALA A 129 -16.82 -4.05 26.97
CA ALA A 129 -16.52 -4.96 28.07
C ALA A 129 -15.84 -6.21 27.52
N LEU A 130 -14.77 -6.67 28.18
CA LEU A 130 -14.14 -7.95 27.88
C LEU A 130 -14.78 -9.02 28.75
N LYS A 131 -15.36 -10.07 28.16
CA LYS A 131 -15.90 -11.24 28.86
C LYS A 131 -14.80 -12.22 29.18
N ASP A 132 -14.11 -12.69 28.16
CA ASP A 132 -12.98 -13.62 28.25
C ASP A 132 -12.06 -13.47 27.05
N PHE A 133 -10.82 -13.95 27.21
CA PHE A 133 -9.81 -14.00 26.17
C PHE A 133 -9.33 -15.43 25.98
N GLN A 134 -9.19 -15.86 24.73
CA GLN A 134 -8.78 -17.24 24.42
C GLN A 134 -7.73 -17.25 23.30
N VAL A 135 -6.75 -18.15 23.43
CA VAL A 135 -5.81 -18.47 22.36
C VAL A 135 -6.30 -19.74 21.68
N GLN A 136 -6.62 -19.65 20.41
CA GLN A 136 -6.89 -20.82 19.59
C GLN A 136 -5.58 -21.35 19.04
N TYR A 137 -5.35 -22.66 19.17
CA TYR A 137 -4.16 -23.33 18.65
C TYR A 137 -4.48 -24.14 17.41
N ASP A 138 -3.47 -24.38 16.57
CA ASP A 138 -3.53 -25.32 15.46
C ASP A 138 -3.68 -26.77 15.94
N ASP A 139 -3.82 -27.69 14.98
CA ASP A 139 -3.92 -29.14 15.24
C ASP A 139 -2.67 -29.71 15.95
N ASP A 140 -1.55 -28.99 15.94
CA ASP A 140 -0.34 -29.34 16.69
C ASP A 140 -0.45 -29.04 18.21
N GLY A 141 -1.47 -28.30 18.62
CA GLY A 141 -1.72 -27.89 20.01
C GLY A 141 -0.68 -26.91 20.59
N ILE A 142 0.24 -26.39 19.77
CA ILE A 142 1.35 -25.54 20.21
C ILE A 142 1.35 -24.20 19.46
N THR A 143 1.09 -24.22 18.14
CA THR A 143 1.15 -23.02 17.29
C THR A 143 -0.15 -22.22 17.41
N PRO A 144 -0.13 -20.94 17.86
CA PRO A 144 -1.32 -20.12 17.91
C PRO A 144 -1.92 -19.92 16.51
N ALA A 145 -3.20 -20.22 16.36
CA ALA A 145 -3.99 -20.05 15.15
C ALA A 145 -4.76 -18.73 15.12
N ASP A 146 -5.29 -18.29 16.28
CA ASP A 146 -5.93 -16.98 16.45
C ASP A 146 -5.90 -16.56 17.94
N TYR A 147 -6.11 -15.26 18.17
CA TYR A 147 -6.28 -14.64 19.49
C TYR A 147 -7.67 -14.02 19.55
N ILE A 148 -8.55 -14.58 20.36
CA ILE A 148 -9.99 -14.30 20.35
C ILE A 148 -10.39 -13.62 21.66
N SER A 149 -10.95 -12.42 21.57
CA SER A 149 -11.58 -11.71 22.66
C SER A 149 -13.09 -11.74 22.51
N HIS A 150 -13.79 -12.31 23.46
CA HIS A 150 -15.25 -12.24 23.57
C HIS A 150 -15.62 -10.93 24.26
N VAL A 151 -16.34 -10.06 23.58
CA VAL A 151 -16.63 -8.71 24.06
C VAL A 151 -18.12 -8.40 23.99
N VAL A 152 -18.55 -7.49 24.88
CA VAL A 152 -19.88 -6.87 24.82
C VAL A 152 -19.72 -5.41 24.44
N ILE A 153 -20.36 -5.01 23.36
CA ILE A 153 -20.47 -3.61 22.94
C ILE A 153 -21.83 -3.09 23.40
N ALA A 154 -21.81 -2.15 24.34
CA ALA A 154 -23.04 -1.56 24.87
C ALA A 154 -23.22 -0.12 24.32
N THR A 155 -24.28 0.09 23.56
CA THR A 155 -24.68 1.37 23.01
C THR A 155 -25.99 1.86 23.67
N LYS A 156 -26.46 3.06 23.29
CA LYS A 156 -27.79 3.51 23.72
C LYS A 156 -28.93 2.69 23.12
N GLU A 157 -28.68 2.00 22.04
CA GLU A 157 -29.66 1.21 21.29
C GLU A 157 -29.75 -0.25 21.79
N GLY A 158 -28.75 -0.73 22.55
CA GLY A 158 -28.71 -2.08 23.11
C GLY A 158 -27.29 -2.59 23.36
N LYS A 159 -27.24 -3.86 23.74
CA LYS A 159 -25.97 -4.60 23.95
C LYS A 159 -25.84 -5.65 22.87
N GLU A 160 -24.65 -5.79 22.32
CA GLU A 160 -24.28 -6.76 21.31
C GLU A 160 -23.09 -7.59 21.80
N ASP A 161 -23.25 -8.91 21.85
CA ASP A 161 -22.18 -9.86 22.10
C ASP A 161 -21.48 -10.18 20.77
N THR A 162 -20.16 -10.00 20.73
CA THR A 162 -19.38 -10.26 19.53
C THR A 162 -17.98 -10.74 19.89
N THR A 163 -17.26 -11.25 18.89
CA THR A 163 -15.87 -11.67 19.02
C THR A 163 -14.98 -10.76 18.23
N ILE A 164 -13.84 -10.37 18.79
CA ILE A 164 -12.78 -9.62 18.13
C ILE A 164 -11.54 -10.50 18.10
N SER A 165 -10.96 -10.71 16.92
CA SER A 165 -9.74 -11.47 16.74
C SER A 165 -8.80 -10.82 15.71
N MET A 166 -7.64 -11.44 15.45
CA MET A 166 -6.64 -10.91 14.52
C MET A 166 -7.18 -10.64 13.10
N ASN A 167 -8.19 -11.42 12.66
CA ASN A 167 -8.79 -11.28 11.35
C ASN A 167 -10.28 -10.92 11.37
N ASN A 168 -10.86 -10.74 12.56
CA ASN A 168 -12.25 -10.36 12.77
C ASN A 168 -12.33 -9.12 13.67
N ILE A 169 -12.61 -7.97 13.09
CA ILE A 169 -12.59 -6.68 13.79
C ILE A 169 -13.98 -6.27 14.28
N GLY A 170 -14.04 -5.68 15.47
CA GLY A 170 -15.26 -5.04 15.98
C GLY A 170 -15.56 -3.76 15.19
N ARG A 171 -16.86 -3.53 14.90
CA ARG A 171 -17.33 -2.32 14.18
C ARG A 171 -18.56 -1.76 14.86
N VAL A 172 -18.49 -0.52 15.33
CA VAL A 172 -19.60 0.17 15.97
C VAL A 172 -19.53 1.67 15.75
N LYS A 173 -20.60 2.28 15.27
CA LYS A 173 -20.75 3.75 15.09
C LYS A 173 -19.56 4.43 14.37
N GLY A 174 -18.97 3.76 13.38
CA GLY A 174 -17.81 4.26 12.63
C GLY A 174 -16.45 3.98 13.29
N TYR A 175 -16.45 3.47 14.53
CA TYR A 175 -15.26 2.96 15.19
C TYR A 175 -14.93 1.54 14.73
N ARG A 176 -13.64 1.23 14.66
CA ARG A 176 -13.10 -0.10 14.40
C ARG A 176 -12.21 -0.49 15.58
N ILE A 177 -12.38 -1.71 16.05
CA ILE A 177 -11.72 -2.25 17.24
C ILE A 177 -10.92 -3.47 16.80
N TYR A 178 -9.62 -3.44 17.03
CA TYR A 178 -8.67 -4.46 16.59
C TYR A 178 -8.03 -5.14 17.79
N GLN A 179 -7.89 -6.46 17.77
CA GLN A 179 -7.03 -7.21 18.69
C GLN A 179 -5.58 -6.87 18.38
N THR A 180 -4.84 -6.32 19.34
CA THR A 180 -3.45 -5.85 19.10
C THR A 180 -2.44 -6.64 19.93
N SER A 181 -2.77 -6.91 21.19
CA SER A 181 -1.95 -7.65 22.13
C SER A 181 -2.83 -8.24 23.22
N PHE A 182 -2.23 -8.97 24.14
CA PHE A 182 -2.88 -9.57 25.31
C PHE A 182 -1.89 -9.61 26.47
N ASP A 183 -2.39 -9.88 27.67
CA ASP A 183 -1.58 -10.00 28.88
C ASP A 183 -0.90 -11.38 28.95
N ASP A 184 0.30 -11.43 29.53
CA ASP A 184 1.09 -12.68 29.65
C ASP A 184 0.36 -13.77 30.42
N ASP A 185 -0.55 -13.39 31.33
CA ASP A 185 -1.38 -14.30 32.10
C ASP A 185 -2.68 -14.71 31.40
N LEU A 186 -2.86 -14.32 30.16
CA LEU A 186 -4.05 -14.52 29.32
C LEU A 186 -5.36 -13.96 29.92
N GLY A 187 -5.29 -13.12 30.95
CA GLY A 187 -6.44 -12.54 31.64
C GLY A 187 -6.88 -11.19 31.15
N GLY A 188 -6.33 -10.70 30.02
CA GLY A 188 -6.68 -9.41 29.47
C GLY A 188 -6.27 -9.22 28.02
N SER A 189 -6.85 -8.23 27.38
CA SER A 189 -6.63 -7.90 25.99
C SER A 189 -6.35 -6.43 25.77
N VAL A 190 -5.47 -6.13 24.83
CA VAL A 190 -5.18 -4.78 24.36
C VAL A 190 -5.80 -4.59 22.98
N PHE A 191 -6.67 -3.60 22.88
CA PHE A 191 -7.35 -3.24 21.65
C PHE A 191 -6.79 -1.94 21.06
N THR A 192 -6.62 -1.89 19.74
CA THR A 192 -6.49 -0.62 19.02
C THR A 192 -7.88 -0.13 18.65
N ILE A 193 -8.20 1.08 19.08
CA ILE A 193 -9.42 1.80 18.69
C ILE A 193 -9.07 2.76 17.56
N SER A 194 -9.77 2.67 16.45
CA SER A 194 -9.57 3.53 15.28
C SER A 194 -10.89 4.13 14.81
N TYR A 195 -10.91 5.44 14.64
CA TYR A 195 -12.04 6.19 14.11
C TYR A 195 -11.58 7.03 12.92
N ASP A 196 -12.04 6.70 11.73
CA ASP A 196 -11.78 7.46 10.49
C ASP A 196 -13.06 7.43 9.64
N PRO A 197 -13.99 8.37 9.88
CA PRO A 197 -15.31 8.32 9.26
C PRO A 197 -15.29 8.63 7.76
N TRP A 198 -14.36 9.44 7.28
CA TRP A 198 -14.37 9.99 5.92
C TRP A 198 -13.14 9.59 5.10
N GLY A 199 -11.94 9.67 5.69
CA GLY A 199 -10.69 9.53 4.96
C GLY A 199 -10.53 8.16 4.32
N THR A 200 -10.84 7.08 5.05
CA THR A 200 -10.82 5.71 4.52
C THR A 200 -11.78 5.54 3.34
N ALA A 201 -13.01 6.07 3.42
CA ALA A 201 -13.99 5.94 2.34
C ALA A 201 -13.54 6.66 1.07
N ILE A 202 -13.03 7.89 1.19
CA ILE A 202 -12.49 8.68 0.07
C ILE A 202 -11.29 7.96 -0.56
N THR A 203 -10.36 7.45 0.26
CA THR A 203 -9.18 6.71 -0.20
C THR A 203 -9.58 5.45 -0.98
N TYR A 204 -10.56 4.70 -0.49
CA TYR A 204 -11.06 3.50 -1.16
C TYR A 204 -11.78 3.82 -2.48
N ALA A 205 -12.53 4.92 -2.54
CA ALA A 205 -13.07 5.41 -3.81
C ALA A 205 -11.94 5.72 -4.82
N GLY A 206 -10.84 6.32 -4.35
CA GLY A 206 -9.65 6.55 -5.15
C GLY A 206 -9.00 5.24 -5.66
N TYR A 207 -8.89 4.21 -4.83
CA TYR A 207 -8.37 2.90 -5.24
C TYR A 207 -9.26 2.23 -6.30
N LEU A 208 -10.58 2.30 -6.14
CA LEU A 208 -11.53 1.79 -7.12
C LEU A 208 -11.41 2.52 -8.46
N LEU A 209 -11.36 3.85 -8.44
CA LEU A 209 -11.16 4.67 -9.63
C LEU A 209 -9.83 4.35 -10.32
N LEU A 210 -8.77 4.12 -9.55
CA LEU A 210 -7.47 3.73 -10.07
C LEU A 210 -7.53 2.37 -10.77
N ALA A 211 -8.12 1.36 -10.14
CA ALA A 211 -8.28 0.04 -10.73
C ALA A 211 -9.06 0.08 -12.04
N ILE A 212 -10.22 0.75 -12.05
CA ILE A 212 -11.04 0.93 -13.26
C ILE A 212 -10.25 1.63 -14.37
N SER A 213 -9.52 2.71 -14.03
CA SER A 213 -8.76 3.48 -15.01
C SER A 213 -7.58 2.69 -15.60
N MET A 214 -6.88 1.89 -14.78
CA MET A 214 -5.77 1.03 -15.26
C MET A 214 -6.27 -0.02 -16.24
N ILE A 215 -7.39 -0.65 -15.92
CA ILE A 215 -8.06 -1.61 -16.81
C ILE A 215 -8.45 -0.91 -18.12
N TRP A 216 -9.11 0.24 -18.05
CA TRP A 216 -9.55 1.00 -19.24
C TRP A 216 -8.39 1.45 -20.12
N VAL A 217 -7.31 1.97 -19.52
CA VAL A 217 -6.08 2.35 -20.26
C VAL A 217 -5.47 1.14 -20.96
N SER A 218 -5.50 -0.04 -20.34
CA SER A 218 -4.94 -1.29 -20.88
C SER A 218 -5.75 -1.80 -22.08
N PHE A 219 -7.07 -1.81 -21.98
CA PHE A 219 -7.96 -2.24 -23.09
C PHE A 219 -7.82 -1.32 -24.31
N LYS A 220 -7.92 -0.01 -24.11
CA LYS A 220 -7.82 0.96 -25.23
C LYS A 220 -6.47 0.93 -25.96
N ARG A 221 -5.40 0.49 -25.29
CA ARG A 221 -4.10 0.27 -25.91
C ARG A 221 -4.09 -1.02 -26.74
N ASN A 222 -4.70 -2.08 -26.25
CA ASN A 222 -4.73 -3.35 -26.97
C ASN A 222 -5.47 -3.24 -28.30
N GLU A 223 -6.58 -2.48 -28.34
CA GLU A 223 -7.29 -2.16 -29.60
C GLU A 223 -6.36 -1.44 -30.61
N LYS A 224 -5.68 -0.37 -30.16
CA LYS A 224 -4.73 0.36 -31.03
C LYS A 224 -3.54 -0.46 -31.50
N LEU A 225 -3.10 -1.44 -30.70
CA LEU A 225 -2.02 -2.37 -31.07
C LEU A 225 -2.51 -3.40 -32.07
N LYS A 226 -3.75 -3.88 -31.95
CA LYS A 226 -4.39 -4.77 -32.93
C LYS A 226 -4.53 -4.07 -34.29
N GLU A 227 -5.13 -2.87 -34.33
CA GLU A 227 -5.23 -2.06 -35.56
C GLU A 227 -3.88 -1.80 -36.24
N LYS A 228 -2.82 -1.54 -35.43
CA LYS A 228 -1.47 -1.34 -35.96
C LYS A 228 -0.84 -2.63 -36.48
N LYS A 229 -1.10 -3.77 -35.85
CA LYS A 229 -0.62 -5.08 -36.31
C LYS A 229 -1.32 -5.52 -37.59
N GLU A 230 -2.62 -5.32 -37.72
CA GLU A 230 -3.39 -5.59 -38.94
C GLU A 230 -2.87 -4.77 -40.12
N LYS A 231 -2.47 -3.50 -39.88
CA LYS A 231 -1.85 -2.63 -40.91
C LYS A 231 -0.40 -2.98 -41.25
N LEU A 232 0.31 -3.75 -40.41
CA LEU A 232 1.73 -4.12 -40.55
C LEU A 232 1.91 -5.63 -40.85
N SER A 233 0.83 -6.36 -41.12
CA SER A 233 0.84 -7.82 -41.29
C SER A 233 1.44 -8.27 -42.61
N GLU A 234 2.75 -8.01 -42.81
CA GLU A 234 3.53 -8.73 -43.85
C GLU A 234 4.46 -9.82 -43.26
N ASN A 235 4.54 -10.02 -41.94
CA ASN A 235 5.31 -11.16 -41.39
C ASN A 235 4.79 -11.63 -40.01
N PRO A 236 3.82 -12.59 -39.99
CA PRO A 236 3.14 -13.05 -38.77
C PRO A 236 4.01 -13.86 -37.79
N GLN A 237 5.01 -14.59 -38.30
CA GLN A 237 5.70 -15.63 -37.52
C GLN A 237 6.59 -15.09 -36.38
N LEU A 238 7.28 -13.97 -36.58
CA LEU A 238 8.22 -13.43 -35.57
C LEU A 238 7.51 -12.76 -34.39
N SER A 239 6.31 -12.22 -34.61
CA SER A 239 5.52 -11.55 -33.56
C SER A 239 4.84 -12.55 -32.63
N THR A 240 4.45 -13.71 -33.13
CA THR A 240 3.77 -14.76 -32.38
C THR A 240 4.72 -15.51 -31.45
N PHE A 241 5.93 -15.81 -31.90
CA PHE A 241 6.98 -16.45 -31.11
C PHE A 241 7.40 -15.62 -29.89
N ASN A 242 7.57 -14.32 -30.08
CA ASN A 242 7.93 -13.41 -28.99
C ASN A 242 6.81 -13.22 -27.97
N PHE A 243 5.55 -13.28 -28.37
CA PHE A 243 4.40 -13.21 -27.47
C PHE A 243 4.25 -14.52 -26.68
N GLN A 244 4.40 -15.67 -27.31
CA GLN A 244 4.34 -16.98 -26.66
C GLN A 244 5.46 -17.17 -25.63
N LEU A 245 6.71 -16.78 -25.92
CA LEU A 245 7.83 -16.90 -25.00
C LEU A 245 7.65 -16.02 -23.77
N SER A 246 7.17 -14.77 -23.94
CA SER A 246 6.92 -13.89 -22.78
C SER A 246 5.75 -14.39 -21.92
N THR A 247 4.71 -14.95 -22.53
CA THR A 247 3.57 -15.55 -21.83
C THR A 247 3.97 -16.80 -21.06
N LEU A 248 4.81 -17.67 -21.66
CA LEU A 248 5.36 -18.86 -21.03
C LEU A 248 6.28 -18.50 -19.84
N LEU A 249 7.15 -17.51 -19.99
CA LEU A 249 8.02 -17.03 -18.89
C LEU A 249 7.21 -16.44 -17.73
N LEU A 250 6.16 -15.68 -18.02
CA LEU A 250 5.25 -15.14 -17.02
C LEU A 250 4.44 -16.24 -16.32
N ALA A 251 3.94 -17.22 -17.09
CA ALA A 251 3.24 -18.36 -16.53
C ALA A 251 4.16 -19.24 -15.66
N PHE A 252 5.39 -19.50 -16.11
CA PHE A 252 6.40 -20.24 -15.34
C PHE A 252 6.80 -19.50 -14.06
N ALA A 253 7.05 -18.18 -14.13
CA ALA A 253 7.34 -17.37 -12.96
C ALA A 253 6.16 -17.34 -11.99
N GLY A 254 4.94 -17.23 -12.50
CA GLY A 254 3.72 -17.27 -11.68
C GLY A 254 3.51 -18.61 -10.99
N THR A 255 3.73 -19.73 -11.68
CA THR A 255 3.61 -21.08 -11.10
C THR A 255 4.73 -21.37 -10.10
N ALA A 256 5.97 -21.00 -10.40
CA ALA A 256 7.11 -21.16 -9.47
C ALA A 256 6.89 -20.35 -8.19
N MET A 257 6.34 -19.16 -8.31
CA MET A 257 6.04 -18.29 -7.17
C MET A 257 4.85 -18.81 -6.35
N ALA A 258 3.79 -19.28 -7.00
CA ALA A 258 2.67 -19.93 -6.32
C ALA A 258 3.14 -21.19 -5.56
N SER A 259 3.99 -22.00 -6.17
CA SER A 259 4.58 -23.18 -5.53
C SER A 259 5.47 -22.81 -4.35
N TYR A 260 6.31 -21.78 -4.48
CA TYR A 260 7.13 -21.27 -3.38
C TYR A 260 6.26 -20.75 -2.23
N MET A 261 5.19 -20.01 -2.53
CA MET A 261 4.25 -19.54 -1.51
C MET A 261 3.60 -20.71 -0.76
N VAL A 262 3.10 -21.72 -1.48
CA VAL A 262 2.50 -22.90 -0.85
C VAL A 262 3.51 -23.60 0.05
N ILE A 263 4.76 -23.77 -0.38
CA ILE A 263 5.84 -24.38 0.42
C ILE A 263 6.20 -23.53 1.63
N ALA A 264 6.31 -22.21 1.48
CA ALA A 264 6.61 -21.30 2.57
C ALA A 264 5.51 -21.29 3.65
N ILE A 265 4.24 -21.32 3.23
CA ILE A 265 3.09 -21.41 4.11
C ILE A 265 3.09 -22.73 4.90
N SER A 266 3.44 -23.84 4.25
CA SER A 266 3.42 -25.17 4.85
C SER A 266 4.54 -25.40 5.88
N ARG A 267 5.59 -24.57 5.86
CA ARG A 267 6.82 -24.80 6.66
C ARG A 267 7.10 -23.80 7.76
N SER A 268 6.37 -22.69 7.82
CA SER A 268 6.60 -21.65 8.83
C SER A 268 5.39 -21.54 9.77
N PRO A 269 5.59 -21.50 11.08
CA PRO A 269 4.53 -21.10 12.01
C PRO A 269 4.28 -19.60 11.78
N LEU A 270 3.31 -19.29 10.91
CA LEU A 270 2.94 -17.90 10.64
C LEU A 270 2.12 -17.35 11.81
N VAL A 271 2.45 -16.14 12.22
CA VAL A 271 1.62 -15.37 13.15
C VAL A 271 0.19 -15.29 12.59
N PRO A 272 -0.86 -15.46 13.41
CA PRO A 272 -2.26 -15.54 12.96
C PRO A 272 -2.69 -14.46 11.97
N VAL A 273 -2.25 -13.22 12.17
CA VAL A 273 -2.56 -12.09 11.28
C VAL A 273 -2.06 -12.30 9.85
N LEU A 274 -0.99 -13.07 9.66
CA LEU A 274 -0.40 -13.35 8.35
C LEU A 274 -1.09 -14.51 7.60
N ARG A 275 -2.05 -15.18 8.21
CA ARG A 275 -2.82 -16.30 7.60
C ARG A 275 -4.00 -15.83 6.76
N SER A 276 -4.01 -14.58 6.33
CA SER A 276 -5.07 -14.01 5.51
C SER A 276 -4.90 -14.36 4.02
N PRO A 277 -5.92 -14.93 3.34
CA PRO A 277 -5.88 -15.13 1.88
C PRO A 277 -5.60 -13.84 1.12
N PHE A 278 -6.03 -12.71 1.67
CA PHE A 278 -5.82 -11.39 1.09
C PHE A 278 -4.34 -11.01 1.05
N LEU A 279 -3.58 -11.36 2.09
CA LEU A 279 -2.13 -11.16 2.12
C LEU A 279 -1.43 -11.94 0.99
N PHE A 280 -1.86 -13.17 0.69
CA PHE A 280 -1.27 -13.96 -0.39
C PHE A 280 -1.48 -13.33 -1.75
N VAL A 281 -2.68 -12.80 -2.01
CA VAL A 281 -2.97 -12.08 -3.27
C VAL A 281 -2.11 -10.82 -3.38
N HIS A 282 -1.96 -10.06 -2.28
CA HIS A 282 -1.08 -8.89 -2.21
C HIS A 282 0.37 -9.25 -2.55
N VAL A 283 0.97 -10.18 -1.79
CA VAL A 283 2.38 -10.58 -1.97
C VAL A 283 2.62 -11.15 -3.37
N GLY A 284 1.71 -12.02 -3.86
CA GLY A 284 1.78 -12.57 -5.22
C GLY A 284 1.79 -11.51 -6.29
N THR A 285 0.93 -10.50 -6.17
CA THR A 285 0.85 -9.38 -7.10
C THR A 285 2.14 -8.55 -7.09
N ILE A 286 2.68 -8.25 -5.91
CA ILE A 286 3.95 -7.52 -5.75
C ILE A 286 5.11 -8.30 -6.39
N MET A 287 5.26 -9.60 -6.09
CA MET A 287 6.36 -10.40 -6.62
C MET A 287 6.29 -10.53 -8.15
N LEU A 288 5.09 -10.74 -8.70
CA LEU A 288 4.91 -10.73 -10.15
C LEU A 288 5.29 -9.39 -10.77
N SER A 289 4.91 -8.28 -10.13
CA SER A 289 5.31 -6.95 -10.60
C SER A 289 6.82 -6.77 -10.60
N TYR A 290 7.53 -7.23 -9.57
CA TYR A 290 9.00 -7.15 -9.48
C TYR A 290 9.68 -7.92 -10.61
N ILE A 291 9.25 -9.15 -10.91
CA ILE A 291 9.73 -9.91 -12.06
C ILE A 291 9.52 -9.13 -13.35
N MET A 292 8.33 -8.56 -13.55
CA MET A 292 8.02 -7.78 -14.73
C MET A 292 8.83 -6.48 -14.82
N LEU A 293 9.14 -5.83 -13.70
CA LEU A 293 10.02 -4.66 -13.67
C LEU A 293 11.45 -5.01 -14.12
N VAL A 294 11.99 -6.16 -13.70
CA VAL A 294 13.28 -6.67 -14.18
C VAL A 294 13.24 -6.94 -15.67
N VAL A 295 12.21 -7.64 -16.16
CA VAL A 295 12.02 -7.91 -17.60
C VAL A 295 11.89 -6.60 -18.38
N SER A 296 11.33 -5.55 -17.79
CA SER A 296 11.15 -4.25 -18.45
C SER A 296 12.46 -3.54 -18.80
N ILE A 297 13.59 -3.91 -18.17
CA ILE A 297 14.93 -3.39 -18.50
C ILE A 297 15.27 -3.72 -19.96
N ILE A 298 14.90 -4.93 -20.39
CA ILE A 298 15.16 -5.41 -21.77
C ILE A 298 13.94 -5.14 -22.66
N ARG A 299 12.73 -5.41 -22.15
CA ARG A 299 11.45 -5.31 -22.86
C ARG A 299 10.62 -4.14 -22.35
N ARG A 300 10.85 -2.97 -22.89
CA ARG A 300 10.20 -1.70 -22.47
C ARG A 300 8.67 -1.77 -22.50
N GLU A 301 8.09 -2.56 -23.37
CA GLU A 301 6.64 -2.76 -23.47
C GLU A 301 6.01 -3.34 -22.21
N VAL A 302 6.80 -4.06 -21.39
CA VAL A 302 6.38 -4.67 -20.12
C VAL A 302 6.34 -3.66 -18.97
N LEU A 303 7.01 -2.49 -19.10
CA LEU A 303 7.08 -1.51 -18.02
C LEU A 303 5.69 -1.08 -17.52
N ARG A 304 4.76 -0.75 -18.43
CA ARG A 304 3.44 -0.24 -18.03
C ARG A 304 2.63 -1.29 -17.24
N PRO A 305 2.42 -2.52 -17.72
CA PRO A 305 1.72 -3.52 -16.93
C PRO A 305 2.45 -3.84 -15.61
N ALA A 306 3.80 -3.82 -15.59
CA ALA A 306 4.57 -4.00 -14.36
C ALA A 306 4.27 -2.90 -13.32
N VAL A 307 4.28 -1.64 -13.73
CA VAL A 307 3.94 -0.49 -12.86
C VAL A 307 2.49 -0.55 -12.39
N PHE A 308 1.56 -0.98 -13.25
CA PHE A 308 0.15 -1.14 -12.86
C PHE A 308 -0.02 -2.27 -11.85
N LEU A 309 0.65 -3.40 -12.03
CA LEU A 309 0.65 -4.49 -11.04
C LEU A 309 1.29 -4.05 -9.72
N LEU A 310 2.39 -3.30 -9.77
CA LEU A 310 3.01 -2.75 -8.56
C LEU A 310 2.03 -1.85 -7.79
N ALA A 311 1.38 -0.92 -8.48
CA ALA A 311 0.36 -0.06 -7.88
C ALA A 311 -0.78 -0.88 -7.28
N THR A 312 -1.30 -1.86 -8.03
CA THR A 312 -2.36 -2.78 -7.54
C THR A 312 -1.90 -3.52 -6.28
N GLY A 313 -0.69 -4.07 -6.30
CA GLY A 313 -0.13 -4.78 -5.15
C GLY A 313 -0.01 -3.87 -3.92
N ILE A 314 0.54 -2.66 -4.07
CA ILE A 314 0.67 -1.69 -2.97
C ILE A 314 -0.71 -1.39 -2.35
N PHE A 315 -1.73 -1.13 -3.17
CA PHE A 315 -3.07 -0.81 -2.66
C PHE A 315 -3.81 -2.02 -2.07
N LEU A 316 -3.58 -3.23 -2.59
CA LEU A 316 -4.05 -4.45 -1.93
C LEU A 316 -3.42 -4.61 -0.55
N GLY A 317 -2.12 -4.33 -0.41
CA GLY A 317 -1.45 -4.30 0.89
C GLY A 317 -2.05 -3.26 1.84
N ALA A 318 -2.32 -2.05 1.34
CA ALA A 318 -2.97 -1.01 2.12
C ALA A 318 -4.39 -1.40 2.58
N LEU A 319 -5.17 -2.06 1.73
CA LEU A 319 -6.49 -2.60 2.09
C LEU A 319 -6.35 -3.66 3.19
N TRP A 320 -5.43 -4.61 3.03
CA TRP A 320 -5.16 -5.64 4.03
C TRP A 320 -4.72 -5.03 5.36
N ALA A 321 -3.77 -4.10 5.36
CA ALA A 321 -3.29 -3.42 6.55
C ALA A 321 -4.44 -2.69 7.30
N ASN A 322 -5.34 -2.04 6.56
CA ASN A 322 -6.48 -1.36 7.16
C ASN A 322 -7.51 -2.33 7.76
N VAL A 323 -7.66 -3.53 7.20
CA VAL A 323 -8.54 -4.57 7.76
C VAL A 323 -7.89 -5.24 8.96
N SER A 324 -6.58 -5.45 8.95
CA SER A 324 -5.86 -6.20 9.98
C SER A 324 -5.50 -5.36 11.21
N TRP A 325 -5.09 -4.10 11.02
CA TRP A 325 -4.65 -3.23 12.13
C TRP A 325 -5.10 -1.76 12.07
N GLY A 326 -6.03 -1.43 11.20
CA GLY A 326 -6.77 -0.16 11.26
C GLY A 326 -6.13 1.05 10.59
N THR A 327 -4.99 0.87 9.93
CA THR A 327 -4.37 1.92 9.11
C THR A 327 -4.05 1.38 7.74
N TYR A 328 -4.46 2.08 6.69
CA TYR A 328 -4.15 1.68 5.32
C TYR A 328 -2.76 2.15 4.87
N TRP A 329 -2.11 3.04 5.64
CA TRP A 329 -0.76 3.53 5.38
C TRP A 329 -0.11 4.00 6.67
N SER A 330 1.02 3.44 7.03
CA SER A 330 1.74 3.72 8.27
C SER A 330 3.10 4.40 8.07
N TRP A 331 3.53 4.58 6.82
CA TRP A 331 4.88 5.01 6.44
C TRP A 331 5.98 4.04 6.89
N ASP A 332 5.63 2.77 7.14
CA ASP A 332 6.62 1.72 7.36
C ASP A 332 7.69 1.74 6.25
N PRO A 333 8.97 1.44 6.55
CA PRO A 333 10.03 1.47 5.55
C PRO A 333 9.72 0.66 4.29
N LYS A 334 9.01 -0.47 4.41
CA LYS A 334 8.64 -1.30 3.25
C LYS A 334 7.57 -0.65 2.36
N GLU A 335 6.57 -0.03 2.97
CA GLU A 335 5.57 0.78 2.26
C GLU A 335 6.23 1.97 1.56
N SER A 336 7.10 2.67 2.27
CA SER A 336 7.84 3.84 1.78
C SER A 336 8.72 3.51 0.57
N TRP A 337 9.49 2.42 0.62
CA TRP A 337 10.33 1.99 -0.51
C TRP A 337 9.54 1.39 -1.66
N ALA A 338 8.39 0.75 -1.40
CA ALA A 338 7.46 0.33 -2.45
C ALA A 338 6.89 1.55 -3.21
N LEU A 339 6.54 2.62 -2.49
CA LEU A 339 6.09 3.88 -3.09
C LEU A 339 7.20 4.57 -3.89
N ILE A 340 8.44 4.63 -3.36
CA ILE A 340 9.62 5.12 -4.09
C ILE A 340 9.77 4.35 -5.40
N THR A 341 9.72 3.01 -5.35
CA THR A 341 9.83 2.16 -6.53
C THR A 341 8.74 2.46 -7.54
N LEU A 342 7.48 2.62 -7.10
CA LEU A 342 6.35 2.99 -7.96
C LEU A 342 6.59 4.36 -8.63
N LEU A 343 6.99 5.37 -7.86
CA LEU A 343 7.25 6.72 -8.37
C LEU A 343 8.39 6.71 -9.40
N VAL A 344 9.51 6.08 -9.09
CA VAL A 344 10.70 6.01 -9.96
C VAL A 344 10.37 5.29 -11.26
N TYR A 345 9.77 4.09 -11.20
CA TYR A 345 9.43 3.34 -12.43
C TYR A 345 8.28 3.96 -13.24
N SER A 346 7.48 4.85 -12.65
CA SER A 346 6.45 5.59 -13.39
C SER A 346 7.01 6.70 -14.28
N ILE A 347 8.19 7.26 -13.97
CA ILE A 347 8.80 8.39 -14.73
C ILE A 347 8.98 8.07 -16.21
N PRO A 348 9.55 6.92 -16.64
CA PRO A 348 9.74 6.62 -18.07
C PRO A 348 8.44 6.46 -18.86
N LEU A 349 7.31 6.21 -18.20
CA LEU A 349 6.00 6.18 -18.84
C LEU A 349 5.62 7.56 -19.44
N HIS A 350 6.22 8.62 -18.92
CA HIS A 350 5.99 10.01 -19.35
C HIS A 350 7.00 10.49 -20.41
N HIS A 351 7.50 9.60 -21.26
CA HIS A 351 8.49 9.92 -22.33
C HIS A 351 8.06 11.02 -23.28
N ARG A 352 6.76 11.34 -23.38
CA ARG A 352 6.27 12.50 -24.14
C ARG A 352 6.64 13.82 -23.48
N SER A 353 6.68 13.86 -22.14
CA SER A 353 7.09 15.02 -21.33
C SER A 353 8.60 15.09 -21.15
N LEU A 354 9.23 13.91 -21.11
CA LEU A 354 10.66 13.70 -20.88
C LEU A 354 11.28 12.99 -22.09
N PRO A 355 11.61 13.73 -23.17
CA PRO A 355 12.11 13.16 -24.42
C PRO A 355 13.38 12.32 -24.27
N TRP A 356 14.16 12.54 -23.20
CA TRP A 356 15.35 11.77 -22.87
C TRP A 356 15.08 10.25 -22.83
N PHE A 357 13.90 9.84 -22.36
CA PHE A 357 13.47 8.44 -22.34
C PHE A 357 13.04 7.86 -23.69
N ARG A 358 13.08 8.64 -24.78
CA ARG A 358 12.81 8.10 -26.13
C ARG A 358 13.96 7.20 -26.59
N SER A 359 15.18 7.51 -26.18
CA SER A 359 16.36 6.67 -26.44
C SER A 359 16.30 5.36 -25.64
N THR A 360 16.47 4.23 -26.33
CA THR A 360 16.54 2.90 -25.70
C THR A 360 17.73 2.80 -24.74
N ARG A 361 18.87 3.40 -25.07
CA ARG A 361 20.06 3.43 -24.21
C ARG A 361 19.76 4.15 -22.90
N ASN A 362 19.22 5.36 -22.98
CA ASN A 362 18.90 6.17 -21.80
C ASN A 362 17.85 5.48 -20.91
N TYR A 363 16.84 4.87 -21.54
CA TYR A 363 15.82 4.11 -20.85
C TYR A 363 16.45 2.93 -20.06
N ARG A 364 17.34 2.15 -20.69
CA ARG A 364 18.00 1.01 -20.04
C ARG A 364 18.89 1.45 -18.88
N ILE A 365 19.72 2.49 -19.07
CA ILE A 365 20.57 3.04 -18.02
C ILE A 365 19.70 3.45 -16.81
N TYR A 366 18.64 4.18 -17.06
CA TYR A 366 17.71 4.58 -15.99
C TYR A 366 17.05 3.38 -15.30
N SER A 367 16.59 2.39 -16.06
CA SER A 367 15.93 1.20 -15.50
C SER A 367 16.86 0.35 -14.65
N ILE A 368 18.15 0.28 -15.00
CA ILE A 368 19.18 -0.36 -14.16
C ILE A 368 19.38 0.41 -12.85
N LEU A 369 19.43 1.75 -12.90
CA LEU A 369 19.48 2.56 -11.68
C LEU A 369 18.21 2.43 -10.84
N ALA A 370 17.04 2.41 -11.48
CA ALA A 370 15.76 2.21 -10.82
C ALA A 370 15.66 0.82 -10.13
N PHE A 371 16.37 -0.19 -10.65
CA PHE A 371 16.42 -1.52 -10.06
C PHE A 371 17.02 -1.51 -8.64
N VAL A 372 17.88 -0.54 -8.32
CA VAL A 372 18.40 -0.34 -6.96
C VAL A 372 17.26 -0.07 -5.97
N CYS A 373 16.23 0.70 -6.36
CA CYS A 373 15.06 0.95 -5.51
C CYS A 373 14.30 -0.36 -5.22
N LEU A 374 14.17 -1.25 -6.21
CA LEU A 374 13.55 -2.55 -6.04
C LEU A 374 14.38 -3.44 -5.09
N LEU A 375 15.70 -3.48 -5.26
CA LEU A 375 16.59 -4.22 -4.36
C LEU A 375 16.49 -3.67 -2.94
N MET A 376 16.41 -2.35 -2.78
CA MET A 376 16.23 -1.72 -1.48
C MET A 376 14.89 -2.09 -0.85
N THR A 377 13.79 -2.09 -1.64
CA THR A 377 12.46 -2.50 -1.15
C THR A 377 12.45 -3.96 -0.66
N TYR A 378 13.12 -4.87 -1.37
CA TYR A 378 13.07 -6.29 -1.06
C TYR A 378 14.12 -6.71 -0.03
N PHE A 379 15.39 -6.35 -0.25
CA PHE A 379 16.51 -6.75 0.61
C PHE A 379 16.86 -5.66 1.64
N GLY A 380 16.99 -4.41 1.21
CA GLY A 380 17.47 -3.33 2.06
C GLY A 380 16.58 -3.10 3.28
N VAL A 381 15.28 -3.10 3.11
CA VAL A 381 14.33 -2.96 4.23
C VAL A 381 14.42 -4.14 5.17
N ASN A 382 14.47 -5.38 4.67
CA ASN A 382 14.48 -6.57 5.52
C ASN A 382 15.78 -6.72 6.33
N PHE A 383 16.94 -6.31 5.78
CA PHE A 383 18.24 -6.56 6.39
C PHE A 383 18.93 -5.32 6.96
N LEU A 384 18.54 -4.10 6.54
CA LEU A 384 19.24 -2.87 6.92
C LEU A 384 18.36 -1.89 7.72
N LEU A 385 17.07 -1.80 7.43
CA LEU A 385 16.21 -0.78 8.01
C LEU A 385 15.27 -1.32 9.09
N GLY A 386 14.94 -2.63 9.07
CA GLY A 386 13.91 -3.17 9.96
C GLY A 386 12.51 -2.62 9.66
N GLY A 387 11.59 -2.72 10.63
CA GLY A 387 10.21 -2.24 10.53
C GLY A 387 9.18 -3.34 10.81
N MET A 388 7.89 -2.99 10.85
CA MET A 388 6.80 -3.94 11.15
C MET A 388 6.69 -5.10 10.13
N HIS A 389 7.21 -4.90 8.93
CA HIS A 389 7.23 -5.91 7.85
C HIS A 389 8.60 -6.60 7.71
N SER A 390 9.52 -6.43 8.67
CA SER A 390 10.80 -7.13 8.68
C SER A 390 10.62 -8.52 9.28
N TYR A 391 10.77 -9.55 8.46
CA TYR A 391 10.65 -10.96 8.87
C TYR A 391 12.01 -11.65 9.06
N ALA A 392 13.08 -10.89 9.02
CA ALA A 392 14.47 -11.34 9.20
C ALA A 392 15.02 -10.82 10.52
N GLY A 393 14.35 -11.17 11.63
CA GLY A 393 14.79 -10.86 12.99
C GLY A 393 14.85 -12.10 13.83
#